data_58d604755b301f94eb999c06bfe04b98
#
_entry.id   58d604755b301f94eb999c06bfe04b98
#
_cell.length_a   1.000
_cell.length_b   1.000
_cell.length_c   1.000
_cell.angle_alpha   90.00
_cell.angle_beta   90.00
_cell.angle_gamma   90.00
#
_symmetry.space_group_name_H-M   'P 1'
#
loop_
_entity.id
_entity.type
_entity.pdbx_description
1 polymer ?
#
loop_
_entity_poly.entity_id
_entity_poly.type
_entity_poly.pdbx_seq_one_letter_code
_entity_poly.pdbx_strand_id
1 'polypeptide(L)'
;MVRYLKQCGVSIMGDHDGVIPKHYQFNYNALLKKEPTVINFTAYGTMGEDYYKDLYKYIHLINPKIPVLCLVRDPVARLKTSLNNHFGKSNIRYFFKENDDLTGLENRFIYPISQKYAFKDRVEAGLTAANTFKYSELYKKMLALGFNNFEFLDIQKITEPKDIFDLMAKLSKTYDFPPPKNIDDFNFRIKRSYLGMFPLLYEIGGITFLLTPNKGQKIENNKMFGMNLQYIERLLYELHESAFVSSNEKEEFEASKMLGLDLSWFNQFESGIYIYAKKECFENIYKNIEWIKQRMNIFINKIKEVMSIEKQRRMTNELELLEFFKTHPRHRQLFKIVIQKEIELVKTHRPDIVQTWHYYLEFEKLCQQFNSNT
;
A
#
# COMPACT_ATOMS: atom_id res chain seq x y z
N MET A 1 7.31 -0.30 8.95
CA MET A 1 7.43 -0.17 10.42
C MET A 1 6.35 -0.96 11.16
N VAL A 2 5.09 -0.63 11.04
CA VAL A 2 3.96 -1.28 11.75
C VAL A 2 4.02 -2.82 11.63
N ARG A 3 4.24 -3.34 10.43
CA ARG A 3 4.33 -4.78 10.20
C ARG A 3 5.55 -5.42 10.86
N TYR A 4 6.69 -4.72 10.91
CA TYR A 4 7.88 -5.21 11.59
C TYR A 4 7.67 -5.31 13.11
N LEU A 5 7.02 -4.30 13.69
CA LEU A 5 6.62 -4.33 15.11
C LEU A 5 5.67 -5.50 15.41
N LYS A 6 4.73 -5.77 14.49
CA LYS A 6 3.82 -6.92 14.61
C LYS A 6 4.56 -8.26 14.62
N GLN A 7 5.64 -8.41 13.85
CA GLN A 7 6.50 -9.61 13.90
C GLN A 7 7.20 -9.78 15.26
N CYS A 8 7.41 -8.68 15.99
CA CYS A 8 7.93 -8.71 17.36
C CYS A 8 6.83 -8.87 18.43
N GLY A 9 5.61 -9.24 18.04
CA GLY A 9 4.50 -9.43 19.00
C GLY A 9 3.87 -8.13 19.52
N VAL A 10 4.16 -6.98 18.90
CA VAL A 10 3.53 -5.72 19.27
C VAL A 10 2.14 -5.64 18.64
N SER A 11 1.13 -5.35 19.46
CA SER A 11 -0.24 -5.11 18.99
C SER A 11 -0.33 -3.79 18.23
N ILE A 12 -1.08 -3.77 17.13
CA ILE A 12 -1.23 -2.60 16.28
C ILE A 12 -2.64 -2.05 16.39
N MET A 13 -2.74 -0.75 16.66
CA MET A 13 -3.99 0.00 16.70
C MET A 13 -4.04 1.01 15.56
N GLY A 14 -5.24 1.30 15.06
CA GLY A 14 -5.44 2.32 14.03
C GLY A 14 -5.21 1.84 12.58
N ASP A 15 -4.97 0.55 12.35
CA ASP A 15 -4.76 -0.03 11.03
C ASP A 15 -6.01 -0.78 10.51
N HIS A 16 -7.19 -0.25 10.80
CA HIS A 16 -8.44 -0.90 10.38
C HIS A 16 -9.22 -0.07 9.38
N ASP A 17 -9.53 -0.69 8.25
CA ASP A 17 -10.42 -0.21 7.20
C ASP A 17 -11.90 -0.29 7.60
N GLY A 18 -12.24 -0.11 8.87
CA GLY A 18 -13.57 -0.31 9.41
C GLY A 18 -14.33 0.97 9.77
N VAL A 19 -15.59 0.83 10.11
CA VAL A 19 -16.50 1.91 10.56
C VAL A 19 -16.00 2.51 11.88
N ILE A 20 -15.96 3.83 12.00
CA ILE A 20 -15.40 4.64 13.09
C ILE A 20 -15.77 4.19 14.52
N PRO A 21 -17.04 3.87 14.84
CA PRO A 21 -17.39 3.43 16.19
C PRO A 21 -16.62 2.18 16.64
N LYS A 22 -16.37 1.25 15.69
CA LYS A 22 -15.59 0.04 15.98
C LYS A 22 -14.10 0.35 16.19
N HIS A 23 -13.55 1.38 15.55
CA HIS A 23 -12.17 1.83 15.75
C HIS A 23 -11.95 2.36 17.17
N TYR A 24 -12.83 3.24 17.65
CA TYR A 24 -12.72 3.76 19.00
C TYR A 24 -12.75 2.63 20.02
N GLN A 25 -13.75 1.76 19.95
CA GLN A 25 -13.88 0.63 20.88
C GLN A 25 -12.70 -0.34 20.81
N PHE A 26 -12.22 -0.63 19.59
CA PHE A 26 -11.05 -1.48 19.40
C PHE A 26 -9.80 -0.84 20.02
N ASN A 27 -9.55 0.43 19.75
CA ASN A 27 -8.41 1.16 20.30
C ASN A 27 -8.51 1.27 21.82
N TYR A 28 -9.68 1.57 22.35
CA TYR A 28 -9.92 1.61 23.80
C TYR A 28 -9.66 0.25 24.44
N ASN A 29 -10.21 -0.82 23.89
CA ASN A 29 -9.99 -2.17 24.40
C ASN A 29 -8.51 -2.59 24.36
N ALA A 30 -7.77 -2.17 23.35
CA ALA A 30 -6.35 -2.45 23.25
C ALA A 30 -5.53 -1.66 24.30
N LEU A 31 -5.92 -0.43 24.63
CA LEU A 31 -5.31 0.33 25.73
C LEU A 31 -5.53 -0.32 27.10
N LEU A 32 -6.61 -1.09 27.26
CA LEU A 32 -6.88 -1.84 28.50
C LEU A 32 -6.01 -3.11 28.62
N LYS A 33 -5.43 -3.59 27.53
CA LYS A 33 -4.55 -4.76 27.56
C LYS A 33 -3.16 -4.32 28.05
N LYS A 34 -2.54 -5.18 28.86
CA LYS A 34 -1.15 -4.99 29.32
C LYS A 34 -0.12 -5.49 28.29
N GLU A 35 -0.42 -5.33 27.00
CA GLU A 35 0.44 -5.77 25.89
C GLU A 35 1.13 -4.56 25.24
N PRO A 36 2.40 -4.71 24.79
CA PRO A 36 3.04 -3.69 24.00
C PRO A 36 2.18 -3.34 22.78
N THR A 37 1.83 -2.06 22.65
CA THR A 37 0.87 -1.62 21.65
C THR A 37 1.38 -0.38 20.93
N VAL A 38 1.25 -0.37 19.60
CA VAL A 38 1.53 0.78 18.75
C VAL A 38 0.23 1.36 18.21
N ILE A 39 0.10 2.66 18.30
CA ILE A 39 -1.00 3.43 17.70
C ILE A 39 -0.48 4.05 16.41
N ASN A 40 -1.12 3.71 15.28
CA ASN A 40 -0.75 4.25 13.99
C ASN A 40 -1.57 5.50 13.67
N PHE A 41 -0.92 6.66 13.61
CA PHE A 41 -1.58 7.95 13.31
C PHE A 41 -1.60 8.30 11.81
N THR A 42 -1.01 7.52 10.93
CA THR A 42 -0.92 7.86 9.49
C THR A 42 -2.27 7.84 8.78
N ALA A 43 -3.20 7.02 9.23
CA ALA A 43 -4.54 6.92 8.63
C ALA A 43 -5.41 8.17 8.86
N TYR A 44 -5.03 9.02 9.80
CA TYR A 44 -5.87 10.11 10.29
C TYR A 44 -5.82 11.41 9.47
N GLY A 45 -4.94 11.49 8.50
CA GLY A 45 -4.80 12.68 7.66
C GLY A 45 -5.66 12.70 6.40
N THR A 46 -6.37 11.61 6.06
CA THR A 46 -6.96 11.41 4.72
C THR A 46 -8.45 11.59 4.62
N MET A 47 -9.17 11.62 5.73
CA MET A 47 -10.63 11.64 5.74
C MET A 47 -11.15 12.97 6.31
N GLY A 48 -12.33 13.40 5.89
CA GLY A 48 -12.91 14.70 6.26
C GLY A 48 -13.06 14.93 7.77
N GLU A 49 -13.20 16.18 8.18
CA GLU A 49 -13.19 16.60 9.59
C GLU A 49 -14.22 15.87 10.48
N ASP A 50 -15.38 15.53 9.93
CA ASP A 50 -16.44 14.85 10.68
C ASP A 50 -16.09 13.40 11.04
N TYR A 51 -15.17 12.78 10.30
CA TYR A 51 -14.70 11.42 10.55
C TYR A 51 -13.79 11.32 11.80
N TYR A 52 -13.22 12.44 12.24
CA TYR A 52 -12.17 12.47 13.28
C TYR A 52 -12.62 12.99 14.63
N LYS A 53 -13.81 13.58 14.75
CA LYS A 53 -14.26 14.20 16.00
C LYS A 53 -14.17 13.25 17.21
N ASP A 54 -14.45 11.96 17.01
CA ASP A 54 -14.39 10.96 18.09
C ASP A 54 -13.02 10.29 18.22
N LEU A 55 -12.21 10.33 17.19
CA LEU A 55 -10.91 9.69 17.18
C LEU A 55 -9.91 10.41 18.09
N TYR A 56 -9.97 11.73 18.16
CA TYR A 56 -9.12 12.52 19.05
C TYR A 56 -9.45 12.30 20.52
N LYS A 57 -10.64 11.85 20.86
CA LYS A 57 -11.02 11.62 22.25
C LYS A 57 -10.15 10.58 22.95
N TYR A 58 -9.75 9.50 22.28
CA TYR A 58 -8.90 8.50 22.91
C TYR A 58 -7.44 8.95 23.06
N ILE A 59 -6.97 9.93 22.26
CA ILE A 59 -5.62 10.49 22.42
C ILE A 59 -5.46 11.10 23.81
N HIS A 60 -6.50 11.69 24.37
CA HIS A 60 -6.49 12.21 25.74
C HIS A 60 -6.37 11.12 26.82
N LEU A 61 -6.59 9.86 26.47
CA LEU A 61 -6.37 8.72 27.38
C LEU A 61 -4.93 8.19 27.34
N ILE A 62 -4.12 8.68 26.40
CA ILE A 62 -2.75 8.24 26.20
C ILE A 62 -1.83 9.13 27.03
N ASN A 63 -0.91 8.51 27.77
CA ASN A 63 0.12 9.27 28.46
C ASN A 63 1.00 10.02 27.45
N PRO A 64 1.09 11.35 27.46
CA PRO A 64 1.86 12.12 26.49
C PRO A 64 3.38 11.92 26.60
N LYS A 65 3.87 11.25 27.65
CA LYS A 65 5.29 10.90 27.83
C LYS A 65 5.72 9.67 27.00
N ILE A 66 4.77 8.95 26.37
CA ILE A 66 5.14 7.81 25.53
C ILE A 66 5.96 8.29 24.32
N PRO A 67 6.82 7.42 23.75
CA PRO A 67 7.59 7.77 22.59
C PRO A 67 6.69 7.86 21.34
N VAL A 68 6.96 8.85 20.52
CA VAL A 68 6.32 9.05 19.21
C VAL A 68 7.35 8.76 18.12
N LEU A 69 7.22 7.62 17.44
CA LEU A 69 8.12 7.25 16.35
C LEU A 69 7.74 7.98 15.05
N CYS A 70 8.62 8.83 14.62
CA CYS A 70 8.45 9.72 13.48
C CYS A 70 9.19 9.17 12.25
N LEU A 71 8.46 8.54 11.33
CA LEU A 71 9.04 7.99 10.11
C LEU A 71 9.27 9.11 9.08
N VAL A 72 10.53 9.39 8.78
CA VAL A 72 10.92 10.42 7.82
C VAL A 72 11.60 9.82 6.59
N ARG A 73 11.64 10.56 5.51
CA ARG A 73 12.22 10.13 4.24
C ARG A 73 12.59 11.35 3.40
N ASP A 74 13.60 11.19 2.54
CA ASP A 74 13.92 12.15 1.50
C ASP A 74 12.65 12.61 0.78
N PRO A 75 12.35 13.92 0.74
CA PRO A 75 11.08 14.44 0.20
C PRO A 75 10.93 14.19 -1.30
N VAL A 76 12.00 14.13 -2.09
CA VAL A 76 11.94 13.76 -3.51
C VAL A 76 11.52 12.31 -3.67
N ALA A 77 12.12 11.41 -2.87
CA ALA A 77 11.75 10.00 -2.84
C ALA A 77 10.31 9.79 -2.31
N ARG A 78 9.83 10.65 -1.41
CA ARG A 78 8.46 10.64 -0.91
C ARG A 78 7.48 11.07 -2.01
N LEU A 79 7.78 12.17 -2.73
CA LEU A 79 6.97 12.61 -3.87
C LEU A 79 6.91 11.53 -4.94
N LYS A 80 8.05 10.93 -5.32
CA LYS A 80 8.10 9.80 -6.25
C LYS A 80 7.16 8.67 -5.83
N THR A 81 7.16 8.31 -4.55
CA THR A 81 6.28 7.26 -4.04
C THR A 81 4.80 7.67 -4.12
N SER A 82 4.48 8.94 -3.82
CA SER A 82 3.13 9.47 -3.99
C SER A 82 2.69 9.39 -5.45
N LEU A 83 3.54 9.83 -6.39
CA LEU A 83 3.27 9.75 -7.82
C LEU A 83 3.04 8.31 -8.30
N ASN A 84 3.77 7.36 -7.76
CA ASN A 84 3.61 5.96 -8.12
C ASN A 84 2.42 5.27 -7.42
N ASN A 85 1.85 5.87 -6.37
CA ASN A 85 0.74 5.30 -5.61
C ASN A 85 -0.62 5.93 -5.92
N HIS A 86 -0.66 7.16 -6.38
CA HIS A 86 -1.88 7.93 -6.50
C HIS A 86 -2.21 8.16 -7.96
N PHE A 87 -2.89 7.25 -8.63
CA PHE A 87 -3.44 7.70 -9.89
C PHE A 87 -4.63 6.94 -10.42
N GLY A 88 -5.51 7.75 -10.83
CA GLY A 88 -6.73 7.72 -11.59
C GLY A 88 -7.17 6.35 -12.11
N LYS A 89 -8.28 5.89 -11.59
CA LYS A 89 -9.04 4.75 -12.12
C LYS A 89 -9.50 5.11 -13.53
N SER A 90 -8.82 4.61 -14.56
CA SER A 90 -9.40 4.46 -15.88
C SER A 90 -10.17 3.14 -15.90
N ASN A 91 -11.13 3.00 -16.80
CA ASN A 91 -12.00 1.85 -17.00
C ASN A 91 -11.36 0.51 -16.60
N ILE A 92 -11.62 0.11 -15.35
CA ILE A 92 -11.03 -1.10 -14.79
C ILE A 92 -11.92 -2.26 -15.22
N ARG A 93 -11.37 -3.16 -16.01
CA ARG A 93 -12.03 -4.39 -16.41
C ARG A 93 -11.66 -5.51 -15.44
N TYR A 94 -12.64 -6.19 -14.88
CA TYR A 94 -12.47 -7.28 -13.91
C TYR A 94 -12.77 -8.66 -14.47
N PHE A 95 -13.44 -8.70 -15.62
CA PHE A 95 -13.90 -9.89 -16.27
C PHE A 95 -13.34 -9.99 -17.68
N PHE A 96 -12.74 -11.12 -18.01
CA PHE A 96 -12.15 -11.43 -19.30
C PHE A 96 -12.68 -12.79 -19.79
N LYS A 97 -12.85 -12.93 -21.09
CA LYS A 97 -13.19 -14.20 -21.75
C LYS A 97 -11.98 -14.73 -22.50
N GLU A 98 -11.99 -16.01 -22.82
CA GLU A 98 -10.86 -16.68 -23.48
C GLU A 98 -10.41 -16.06 -24.82
N ASN A 99 -11.35 -15.42 -25.53
CA ASN A 99 -11.10 -14.78 -26.82
C ASN A 99 -10.98 -13.26 -26.72
N ASP A 100 -11.01 -12.72 -25.50
CA ASP A 100 -10.87 -11.29 -25.32
C ASP A 100 -9.45 -10.82 -25.64
N ASP A 101 -9.39 -9.67 -26.27
CA ASP A 101 -8.21 -8.85 -26.20
C ASP A 101 -7.99 -8.46 -24.72
N LEU A 102 -6.85 -8.87 -24.17
CA LEU A 102 -6.49 -8.60 -22.78
C LEU A 102 -6.03 -7.14 -22.55
N THR A 103 -6.35 -6.25 -23.51
CA THR A 103 -6.19 -4.80 -23.33
C THR A 103 -7.01 -4.34 -22.13
N GLY A 104 -6.41 -3.47 -21.34
CA GLY A 104 -7.00 -2.99 -20.11
C GLY A 104 -6.64 -3.82 -18.88
N LEU A 105 -5.99 -4.97 -19.03
CA LEU A 105 -5.40 -5.70 -17.90
C LEU A 105 -4.37 -4.82 -17.18
N GLU A 106 -3.59 -4.05 -17.91
CA GLU A 106 -2.62 -3.07 -17.41
C GLU A 106 -3.27 -1.93 -16.61
N ASN A 107 -4.54 -1.61 -16.88
CA ASN A 107 -5.25 -0.55 -16.15
C ASN A 107 -5.63 -0.94 -14.73
N ARG A 108 -5.43 -2.19 -14.35
CA ARG A 108 -5.69 -2.70 -13.00
C ARG A 108 -4.55 -2.52 -12.04
N PHE A 109 -3.38 -2.13 -12.51
CA PHE A 109 -2.29 -1.83 -11.58
C PHE A 109 -2.70 -0.71 -10.61
N ILE A 110 -2.29 -0.84 -9.36
CA ILE A 110 -2.46 0.22 -8.35
C ILE A 110 -1.71 1.49 -8.76
N TYR A 111 -0.75 1.36 -9.66
CA TYR A 111 -0.05 2.47 -10.33
C TYR A 111 -0.54 2.66 -11.77
N PRO A 112 -1.85 2.76 -12.05
CA PRO A 112 -2.31 3.07 -13.39
C PRO A 112 -1.97 4.54 -13.63
N ILE A 113 -0.78 4.76 -14.09
CA ILE A 113 -0.47 6.01 -14.74
C ILE A 113 -1.33 5.98 -15.99
N SER A 114 -2.52 6.53 -15.89
CA SER A 114 -3.30 6.72 -17.08
C SER A 114 -2.43 7.60 -17.98
N GLN A 115 -2.17 7.18 -19.20
CA GLN A 115 -1.57 8.00 -20.25
C GLN A 115 -2.34 9.32 -20.44
N LYS A 116 -3.53 9.41 -19.86
CA LYS A 116 -4.45 10.53 -19.88
C LYS A 116 -3.96 11.75 -19.12
N TYR A 117 -3.04 11.60 -18.13
CA TYR A 117 -2.55 12.75 -17.38
C TYR A 117 -1.09 13.04 -17.72
N ALA A 118 -0.80 14.27 -18.13
CA ALA A 118 0.56 14.71 -18.35
C ALA A 118 1.37 14.59 -17.05
N PHE A 119 2.67 14.35 -17.16
CA PHE A 119 3.55 14.20 -15.99
C PHE A 119 3.47 15.39 -15.04
N LYS A 120 3.38 16.63 -15.58
CA LYS A 120 3.19 17.86 -14.81
C LYS A 120 1.93 17.83 -13.92
N ASP A 121 0.81 17.34 -14.45
CA ASP A 121 -0.47 17.31 -13.72
C ASP A 121 -0.41 16.28 -12.57
N ARG A 122 0.31 15.19 -12.78
CA ARG A 122 0.57 14.20 -11.73
C ARG A 122 1.44 14.75 -10.63
N VAL A 123 2.50 15.50 -10.98
CA VAL A 123 3.36 16.17 -10.00
C VAL A 123 2.55 17.16 -9.20
N GLU A 124 1.73 18.01 -9.85
CA GLU A 124 0.87 18.98 -9.18
C GLU A 124 -0.12 18.29 -8.23
N ALA A 125 -0.79 17.22 -8.68
CA ALA A 125 -1.66 16.42 -7.84
C ALA A 125 -0.92 15.77 -6.65
N GLY A 126 0.30 15.28 -6.85
CA GLY A 126 1.14 14.73 -5.79
C GLY A 126 1.57 15.77 -4.74
N LEU A 127 1.79 17.00 -5.18
CA LEU A 127 2.15 18.13 -4.30
C LEU A 127 0.95 18.65 -3.50
N THR A 128 -0.22 18.65 -4.11
CA THR A 128 -1.46 19.13 -3.48
C THR A 128 -2.21 18.04 -2.71
N ALA A 129 -1.86 16.78 -2.91
CA ALA A 129 -2.48 15.66 -2.20
C ALA A 129 -2.33 15.84 -0.69
N ALA A 130 -3.48 15.83 -0.01
CA ALA A 130 -3.63 16.23 1.39
C ALA A 130 -2.66 15.54 2.38
N ASN A 131 -2.05 14.43 2.00
CA ASN A 131 -1.30 13.57 2.94
C ASN A 131 0.17 13.36 2.59
N THR A 132 0.64 13.89 1.48
CA THR A 132 2.02 13.64 1.06
C THR A 132 3.00 14.42 1.93
N PHE A 133 2.65 15.66 2.32
CA PHE A 133 3.51 16.56 3.08
C PHE A 133 2.74 17.27 4.20
N LYS A 134 2.27 16.52 5.21
CA LYS A 134 1.55 17.07 6.39
C LYS A 134 2.14 16.63 7.73
N TYR A 135 3.37 16.24 7.70
CA TYR A 135 4.05 15.71 8.87
C TYR A 135 4.25 16.77 9.94
N SER A 136 4.69 17.98 9.54
CA SER A 136 4.89 19.10 10.45
C SER A 136 3.59 19.56 11.12
N GLU A 137 2.46 19.44 10.42
CA GLU A 137 1.15 19.76 11.00
C GLU A 137 0.76 18.75 12.08
N LEU A 138 0.92 17.44 11.80
CA LEU A 138 0.66 16.38 12.76
C LEU A 138 1.57 16.52 13.98
N TYR A 139 2.86 16.81 13.77
CA TYR A 139 3.82 17.05 14.85
C TYR A 139 3.37 18.19 15.76
N LYS A 140 2.95 19.33 15.20
CA LYS A 140 2.44 20.47 15.99
C LYS A 140 1.19 20.12 16.79
N LYS A 141 0.28 19.34 16.19
CA LYS A 141 -0.92 18.85 16.91
C LYS A 141 -0.53 17.95 18.09
N MET A 142 0.43 17.05 17.89
CA MET A 142 0.91 16.18 18.96
C MET A 142 1.60 16.97 20.07
N LEU A 143 2.43 17.99 19.74
CA LEU A 143 3.01 18.90 20.72
C LEU A 143 1.93 19.65 21.54
N ALA A 144 0.88 20.15 20.88
CA ALA A 144 -0.23 20.83 21.54
C ALA A 144 -1.01 19.91 22.49
N LEU A 145 -0.97 18.59 22.27
CA LEU A 145 -1.53 17.58 23.16
C LEU A 145 -0.56 17.14 24.27
N GLY A 146 0.62 17.78 24.37
CA GLY A 146 1.59 17.51 25.41
C GLY A 146 2.61 16.42 25.10
N PHE A 147 2.57 15.81 23.92
CA PHE A 147 3.59 14.84 23.48
C PHE A 147 4.91 15.58 23.21
N ASN A 148 5.99 15.11 23.80
CA ASN A 148 7.31 15.76 23.68
C ASN A 148 8.46 14.77 23.45
N ASN A 149 8.18 13.47 23.46
CA ASN A 149 9.19 12.42 23.27
C ASN A 149 9.14 11.90 21.82
N PHE A 150 9.78 12.62 20.88
CA PHE A 150 9.79 12.28 19.47
C PHE A 150 11.10 11.62 19.05
N GLU A 151 11.02 10.45 18.44
CA GLU A 151 12.14 9.75 17.81
C GLU A 151 11.97 9.71 16.30
N PHE A 152 12.90 10.31 15.56
CA PHE A 152 12.89 10.35 14.09
C PHE A 152 13.66 9.18 13.50
N LEU A 153 13.01 8.42 12.65
CA LEU A 153 13.56 7.25 11.96
C LEU A 153 13.55 7.47 10.46
N ASP A 154 14.73 7.43 9.83
CA ASP A 154 14.84 7.48 8.38
C ASP A 154 14.51 6.11 7.78
N ILE A 155 13.38 6.02 7.06
CA ILE A 155 12.95 4.77 6.45
C ILE A 155 13.83 4.32 5.29
N GLN A 156 14.69 5.16 4.74
CA GLN A 156 15.65 4.77 3.71
C GLN A 156 16.79 3.89 4.28
N LYS A 157 17.07 4.01 5.58
CA LYS A 157 18.09 3.21 6.29
C LYS A 157 17.57 1.86 6.78
N ILE A 158 16.30 1.54 6.55
CA ILE A 158 15.64 0.30 7.00
C ILE A 158 15.00 -0.41 5.82
N THR A 159 15.80 -0.68 4.79
CA THR A 159 15.35 -1.35 3.56
C THR A 159 15.75 -2.81 3.48
N GLU A 160 16.84 -3.17 4.13
CA GLU A 160 17.34 -4.54 4.14
C GLU A 160 16.92 -5.29 5.42
N PRO A 161 16.69 -6.60 5.34
CA PRO A 161 16.23 -7.41 6.48
C PRO A 161 17.11 -7.25 7.72
N LYS A 162 18.44 -7.15 7.54
CA LYS A 162 19.40 -6.96 8.62
C LYS A 162 19.20 -5.62 9.32
N ASP A 163 19.06 -4.52 8.57
CA ASP A 163 18.90 -3.19 9.14
C ASP A 163 17.59 -3.10 9.95
N ILE A 164 16.54 -3.78 9.44
CA ILE A 164 15.24 -3.85 10.11
C ILE A 164 15.37 -4.66 11.40
N PHE A 165 16.05 -5.82 11.34
CA PHE A 165 16.26 -6.69 12.51
C PHE A 165 17.03 -5.94 13.61
N ASP A 166 18.12 -5.27 13.25
CA ASP A 166 18.94 -4.50 14.19
C ASP A 166 18.15 -3.34 14.81
N LEU A 167 17.35 -2.64 13.99
CA LEU A 167 16.45 -1.59 14.50
C LEU A 167 15.40 -2.14 15.47
N MET A 168 14.75 -3.27 15.11
CA MET A 168 13.76 -3.89 15.99
C MET A 168 14.39 -4.36 17.31
N ALA A 169 15.58 -4.93 17.26
CA ALA A 169 16.35 -5.30 18.45
C ALA A 169 16.70 -4.10 19.34
N LYS A 170 17.05 -2.95 18.75
CA LYS A 170 17.28 -1.70 19.47
C LYS A 170 15.97 -1.19 20.12
N LEU A 171 14.90 -1.09 19.33
CA LEU A 171 13.61 -0.58 19.80
C LEU A 171 13.01 -1.47 20.89
N SER A 172 13.18 -2.79 20.79
CA SER A 172 12.69 -3.74 21.80
C SER A 172 13.33 -3.49 23.18
N LYS A 173 14.62 -3.20 23.21
CA LYS A 173 15.33 -2.86 24.45
C LYS A 173 14.90 -1.49 25.01
N THR A 174 14.62 -0.54 24.12
CA THR A 174 14.25 0.83 24.52
C THR A 174 12.82 0.92 25.05
N TYR A 175 11.90 0.12 24.46
CA TYR A 175 10.45 0.23 24.69
C TYR A 175 9.82 -1.03 25.28
N ASP A 176 10.64 -1.95 25.77
CA ASP A 176 10.24 -3.14 26.53
C ASP A 176 9.16 -3.99 25.80
N PHE A 177 9.48 -4.41 24.59
CA PHE A 177 8.68 -5.40 23.86
C PHE A 177 9.56 -6.59 23.42
N PRO A 178 8.97 -7.74 23.05
CA PRO A 178 9.74 -8.93 22.67
C PRO A 178 10.73 -8.63 21.54
N PRO A 179 12.01 -9.02 21.64
CA PRO A 179 12.99 -8.80 20.59
C PRO A 179 12.67 -9.66 19.36
N PRO A 180 13.14 -9.28 18.17
CA PRO A 180 13.03 -10.08 16.97
C PRO A 180 13.74 -11.42 17.14
N LYS A 181 13.15 -12.51 16.64
CA LYS A 181 13.68 -13.87 16.83
C LYS A 181 14.54 -14.33 15.64
N ASN A 182 14.09 -14.04 14.42
CA ASN A 182 14.75 -14.48 13.21
C ASN A 182 14.79 -13.35 12.19
N ILE A 183 15.94 -13.15 11.55
CA ILE A 183 16.11 -12.16 10.49
C ILE A 183 15.21 -12.44 9.27
N ASP A 184 14.95 -13.70 8.99
CA ASP A 184 14.10 -14.11 7.88
C ASP A 184 12.65 -13.64 8.02
N ASP A 185 12.18 -13.38 9.24
CA ASP A 185 10.87 -12.82 9.51
C ASP A 185 10.70 -11.40 8.93
N PHE A 186 11.80 -10.76 8.55
CA PHE A 186 11.84 -9.43 7.96
C PHE A 186 12.14 -9.44 6.45
N ASN A 187 12.36 -10.62 5.87
CA ASN A 187 12.64 -10.78 4.45
C ASN A 187 11.35 -10.76 3.60
N PHE A 188 10.50 -9.76 3.85
CA PHE A 188 9.32 -9.57 3.03
C PHE A 188 9.31 -8.18 2.41
N ARG A 189 8.99 -8.12 1.13
CA ARG A 189 8.73 -6.87 0.42
C ARG A 189 7.22 -6.68 0.31
N ILE A 190 6.72 -5.56 0.82
CA ILE A 190 5.32 -5.18 0.62
C ILE A 190 5.13 -4.78 -0.84
N LYS A 191 4.71 -5.73 -1.67
CA LYS A 191 4.44 -5.50 -3.10
C LYS A 191 2.93 -5.31 -3.34
N ARG A 192 2.30 -4.45 -2.56
CA ARG A 192 0.84 -4.19 -2.60
C ARG A 192 0.33 -3.79 -4.00
N SER A 193 1.17 -3.18 -4.81
CA SER A 193 0.81 -2.76 -6.17
C SER A 193 0.27 -3.88 -7.05
N TYR A 194 0.77 -5.09 -6.86
CA TYR A 194 0.35 -6.24 -7.65
C TYR A 194 -0.92 -6.89 -7.14
N LEU A 195 -1.17 -6.80 -5.82
CA LEU A 195 -2.41 -7.32 -5.24
C LEU A 195 -3.65 -6.54 -5.72
N GLY A 196 -3.49 -5.25 -6.04
CA GLY A 196 -4.57 -4.43 -6.59
C GLY A 196 -5.02 -4.84 -8.00
N MET A 197 -4.25 -5.69 -8.68
CA MET A 197 -4.64 -6.28 -9.94
C MET A 197 -5.76 -7.34 -9.76
N PHE A 198 -5.86 -7.90 -8.58
CA PHE A 198 -6.82 -8.94 -8.23
C PHE A 198 -7.95 -8.38 -7.35
N PRO A 199 -9.12 -9.03 -7.32
CA PRO A 199 -9.48 -10.26 -8.00
C PRO A 199 -9.67 -10.08 -9.52
N LEU A 200 -9.44 -11.15 -10.28
CA LEU A 200 -9.74 -11.24 -11.72
C LEU A 200 -10.71 -12.38 -11.97
N LEU A 201 -11.64 -12.19 -12.88
CA LEU A 201 -12.51 -13.24 -13.39
C LEU A 201 -12.11 -13.57 -14.82
N TYR A 202 -11.97 -14.85 -15.11
CA TYR A 202 -11.65 -15.33 -16.45
C TYR A 202 -12.57 -16.47 -16.84
N GLU A 203 -13.28 -16.32 -17.96
CA GLU A 203 -14.22 -17.32 -18.48
C GLU A 203 -13.58 -18.14 -19.60
N ILE A 204 -13.60 -19.46 -19.46
CA ILE A 204 -13.13 -20.43 -20.45
C ILE A 204 -14.26 -21.43 -20.67
N GLY A 205 -14.78 -21.55 -21.92
CA GLY A 205 -15.82 -22.53 -22.24
C GLY A 205 -17.07 -22.43 -21.37
N GLY A 206 -17.49 -21.22 -21.00
CA GLY A 206 -18.64 -20.99 -20.12
C GLY A 206 -18.37 -21.23 -18.64
N ILE A 207 -17.14 -21.58 -18.26
CA ILE A 207 -16.74 -21.75 -16.86
C ILE A 207 -16.01 -20.48 -16.39
N THR A 208 -16.49 -19.85 -15.32
CA THR A 208 -15.85 -18.69 -14.73
C THR A 208 -14.87 -19.09 -13.63
N PHE A 209 -13.64 -18.64 -13.77
CA PHE A 209 -12.56 -18.81 -12.79
C PHE A 209 -12.29 -17.50 -12.08
N LEU A 210 -12.14 -17.55 -10.75
CA LEU A 210 -11.72 -16.44 -9.91
C LEU A 210 -10.23 -16.56 -9.56
N LEU A 211 -9.44 -15.56 -9.96
CA LEU A 211 -8.04 -15.43 -9.56
C LEU A 211 -7.95 -14.42 -8.42
N THR A 212 -7.44 -14.85 -7.27
CA THR A 212 -7.40 -14.01 -6.06
C THR A 212 -6.16 -14.31 -5.20
N PRO A 213 -5.61 -13.31 -4.48
CA PRO A 213 -4.54 -13.53 -3.51
C PRO A 213 -5.06 -14.12 -2.18
N ASN A 214 -6.36 -14.22 -1.97
CA ASN A 214 -6.95 -14.65 -0.72
C ASN A 214 -7.19 -16.16 -0.72
N LYS A 215 -6.52 -16.87 0.19
CA LYS A 215 -6.74 -18.31 0.39
C LYS A 215 -7.93 -18.50 1.32
N GLY A 216 -9.00 -19.11 0.81
CA GLY A 216 -10.12 -19.56 1.64
C GLY A 216 -10.82 -18.49 2.47
N GLN A 217 -10.56 -17.24 2.23
CA GLN A 217 -11.26 -16.17 2.92
C GLN A 217 -12.57 -15.90 2.20
N LYS A 218 -13.67 -16.07 2.94
CA LYS A 218 -14.94 -15.46 2.56
C LYS A 218 -14.66 -14.00 2.18
N ILE A 219 -15.14 -13.57 1.00
CA ILE A 219 -15.12 -12.16 0.60
C ILE A 219 -16.17 -11.42 1.45
N GLU A 220 -16.16 -11.65 2.75
CA GLU A 220 -16.98 -10.92 3.70
C GLU A 220 -16.33 -9.57 3.94
N ASN A 221 -16.95 -8.53 3.38
CA ASN A 221 -16.63 -7.12 3.68
C ASN A 221 -15.19 -6.68 3.37
N ASN A 222 -14.64 -7.10 2.26
CA ASN A 222 -13.34 -6.62 1.83
C ASN A 222 -13.39 -5.16 1.39
N LYS A 223 -13.19 -4.27 2.33
CA LYS A 223 -12.68 -2.92 2.08
C LYS A 223 -11.21 -3.01 1.65
N MET A 224 -10.96 -3.67 0.53
CA MET A 224 -9.62 -3.70 -0.03
C MET A 224 -9.29 -2.34 -0.63
N PHE A 225 -8.40 -1.61 0.05
CA PHE A 225 -7.58 -0.52 -0.50
C PHE A 225 -8.30 0.69 -1.10
N GLY A 226 -9.24 1.33 -0.40
CA GLY A 226 -9.72 2.67 -0.79
C GLY A 226 -10.28 2.80 -2.21
N MET A 227 -10.52 1.69 -2.89
CA MET A 227 -11.21 1.65 -4.16
C MET A 227 -12.71 1.79 -3.91
N ASN A 228 -13.42 2.44 -4.83
CA ASN A 228 -14.87 2.57 -4.74
C ASN A 228 -15.49 1.19 -4.95
N LEU A 229 -15.54 0.42 -3.86
CA LEU A 229 -15.96 -0.98 -3.79
C LEU A 229 -17.43 -1.17 -4.16
N GLN A 230 -18.26 -0.12 -4.11
CA GLN A 230 -19.68 -0.25 -4.47
C GLN A 230 -19.89 -0.82 -5.87
N TYR A 231 -19.01 -0.50 -6.82
CA TYR A 231 -19.11 -1.07 -8.17
C TYR A 231 -18.52 -2.49 -8.24
N ILE A 232 -17.45 -2.72 -7.50
CA ILE A 232 -16.83 -4.07 -7.41
C ILE A 232 -17.69 -4.98 -6.54
N GLU A 233 -18.21 -4.48 -5.42
CA GLU A 233 -19.15 -5.20 -4.57
C GLU A 233 -20.41 -5.56 -5.34
N ARG A 234 -20.93 -4.68 -6.16
CA ARG A 234 -22.09 -4.97 -6.99
C ARG A 234 -21.80 -6.00 -8.10
N LEU A 235 -20.68 -5.88 -8.76
CA LEU A 235 -20.25 -6.85 -9.79
C LEU A 235 -19.83 -8.19 -9.17
N LEU A 236 -19.12 -8.17 -8.05
CA LEU A 236 -18.78 -9.36 -7.29
C LEU A 236 -20.01 -9.91 -6.56
N TYR A 237 -20.95 -9.07 -6.14
CA TYR A 237 -22.20 -9.50 -5.52
C TYR A 237 -23.13 -10.14 -6.55
N GLU A 238 -23.32 -9.52 -7.72
CA GLU A 238 -24.09 -10.10 -8.84
C GLU A 238 -23.45 -11.37 -9.40
N LEU A 239 -22.11 -11.44 -9.43
CA LEU A 239 -21.36 -12.64 -9.83
C LEU A 239 -21.16 -13.61 -8.65
N HIS A 240 -21.19 -13.12 -7.41
CA HIS A 240 -20.96 -13.87 -6.19
C HIS A 240 -22.22 -14.62 -5.74
N GLU A 241 -23.42 -14.02 -5.80
CA GLU A 241 -24.65 -14.76 -5.57
C GLU A 241 -24.87 -15.87 -6.60
N SER A 242 -24.40 -15.65 -7.83
CA SER A 242 -24.43 -16.68 -8.86
C SER A 242 -23.24 -17.62 -8.85
N ALA A 243 -22.06 -17.21 -8.33
CA ALA A 243 -20.82 -17.94 -8.54
C ALA A 243 -20.17 -18.57 -7.31
N PHE A 244 -20.27 -17.98 -6.09
CA PHE A 244 -19.40 -18.36 -4.97
C PHE A 244 -20.08 -18.36 -3.60
N VAL A 245 -21.39 -18.32 -3.51
CA VAL A 245 -22.08 -18.39 -2.23
C VAL A 245 -22.73 -19.74 -2.00
N SER A 246 -22.11 -20.52 -1.18
CA SER A 246 -22.88 -21.13 -0.10
C SER A 246 -22.01 -21.11 1.16
N SER A 247 -22.55 -20.44 2.11
CA SER A 247 -21.90 -20.02 3.33
C SER A 247 -21.64 -21.09 4.36
N ASN A 248 -21.93 -22.35 4.10
CA ASN A 248 -21.88 -23.42 5.10
C ASN A 248 -21.12 -24.69 4.70
N GLU A 249 -20.49 -24.78 3.53
CA GLU A 249 -19.74 -25.98 3.17
C GLU A 249 -18.25 -25.67 3.01
N LYS A 250 -17.46 -26.36 3.82
CA LYS A 250 -16.00 -26.21 4.00
C LYS A 250 -15.13 -26.66 2.82
N GLU A 251 -15.67 -26.88 1.63
CA GLU A 251 -14.91 -27.35 0.50
C GLU A 251 -14.86 -26.31 -0.63
N GLU A 252 -13.98 -25.34 -0.43
CA GLU A 252 -13.55 -24.47 -1.52
C GLU A 252 -12.79 -25.31 -2.53
N PHE A 253 -13.26 -25.33 -3.76
CA PHE A 253 -12.60 -26.04 -4.84
C PHE A 253 -11.47 -25.19 -5.42
N GLU A 254 -10.24 -25.50 -5.04
CA GLU A 254 -9.04 -24.85 -5.60
C GLU A 254 -8.69 -25.45 -6.95
N ALA A 255 -9.21 -24.86 -8.03
CA ALA A 255 -9.00 -25.32 -9.40
C ALA A 255 -7.51 -25.30 -9.81
N SER A 256 -6.68 -24.46 -9.20
CA SER A 256 -5.25 -24.40 -9.50
C SER A 256 -4.53 -25.72 -9.29
N LYS A 257 -4.86 -26.45 -8.22
CA LYS A 257 -4.29 -27.78 -7.93
C LYS A 257 -4.75 -28.83 -8.93
N MET A 258 -6.03 -28.83 -9.21
CA MET A 258 -6.61 -29.79 -10.17
C MET A 258 -6.04 -29.60 -11.57
N LEU A 259 -5.85 -28.35 -12.00
CA LEU A 259 -5.28 -28.02 -13.30
C LEU A 259 -3.75 -28.19 -13.33
N GLY A 260 -3.09 -28.45 -12.20
CA GLY A 260 -1.63 -28.57 -12.13
C GLY A 260 -0.91 -27.33 -12.65
N LEU A 261 -1.40 -26.12 -12.28
CA LEU A 261 -0.85 -24.84 -12.74
C LEU A 261 0.36 -24.45 -11.91
N ASP A 262 1.42 -24.00 -12.57
CA ASP A 262 2.56 -23.38 -11.88
C ASP A 262 2.28 -21.89 -11.58
N LEU A 263 1.93 -21.64 -10.33
CA LEU A 263 1.69 -20.29 -9.79
C LEU A 263 2.86 -19.81 -8.92
N SER A 264 3.98 -20.52 -8.89
CA SER A 264 5.15 -20.22 -8.04
C SER A 264 5.72 -18.82 -8.27
N TRP A 265 5.64 -18.31 -9.50
CA TRP A 265 6.05 -16.94 -9.84
C TRP A 265 5.34 -15.88 -8.98
N PHE A 266 4.09 -16.13 -8.56
CA PHE A 266 3.32 -15.22 -7.72
C PHE A 266 3.72 -15.28 -6.24
N ASN A 267 4.46 -16.30 -5.80
CA ASN A 267 4.93 -16.42 -4.41
C ASN A 267 5.92 -15.32 -4.01
N GLN A 268 6.50 -14.60 -4.98
CA GLN A 268 7.27 -13.40 -4.71
C GLN A 268 6.41 -12.25 -4.13
N PHE A 269 5.08 -12.36 -4.22
CA PHE A 269 4.11 -11.48 -3.59
C PHE A 269 3.64 -12.12 -2.29
N GLU A 270 3.21 -11.30 -1.36
CA GLU A 270 2.96 -11.66 0.03
C GLU A 270 2.05 -12.88 0.26
N SER A 271 1.10 -13.14 -0.63
CA SER A 271 0.07 -14.16 -0.45
C SER A 271 -0.02 -15.21 -1.56
N GLY A 272 0.80 -15.10 -2.59
CA GLY A 272 0.59 -15.93 -3.78
C GLY A 272 -0.73 -15.62 -4.51
N ILE A 273 -1.12 -16.48 -5.42
CA ILE A 273 -2.40 -16.41 -6.15
C ILE A 273 -3.07 -17.77 -6.13
N TYR A 274 -4.37 -17.77 -5.95
CA TYR A 274 -5.23 -18.95 -5.97
C TYR A 274 -6.25 -18.80 -7.08
N ILE A 275 -6.66 -19.93 -7.67
CA ILE A 275 -7.68 -19.98 -8.73
C ILE A 275 -8.80 -20.88 -8.26
N TYR A 276 -9.99 -20.32 -8.21
CA TYR A 276 -11.21 -21.01 -7.79
C TYR A 276 -12.20 -21.12 -8.93
N ALA A 277 -12.98 -22.20 -8.93
CA ALA A 277 -14.14 -22.39 -9.77
C ALA A 277 -15.31 -22.92 -8.95
N LYS A 278 -16.53 -22.83 -9.48
CA LYS A 278 -17.71 -23.40 -8.84
C LYS A 278 -17.62 -24.92 -8.81
N LYS A 279 -18.05 -25.52 -7.72
CA LYS A 279 -18.11 -26.98 -7.52
C LYS A 279 -18.94 -27.68 -8.62
N GLU A 280 -20.03 -27.07 -9.04
CA GLU A 280 -20.89 -27.57 -10.13
C GLU A 280 -20.18 -27.70 -11.49
N CYS A 281 -19.10 -26.93 -11.69
CA CYS A 281 -18.29 -26.98 -12.90
C CYS A 281 -17.23 -28.09 -12.89
N PHE A 282 -17.08 -28.82 -11.77
CA PHE A 282 -16.00 -29.79 -11.58
C PHE A 282 -15.92 -30.83 -12.68
N GLU A 283 -17.04 -31.49 -13.00
CA GLU A 283 -17.05 -32.52 -14.04
C GLU A 283 -16.70 -31.98 -15.43
N ASN A 284 -17.17 -30.76 -15.72
CA ASN A 284 -16.87 -30.11 -16.99
C ASN A 284 -15.38 -29.70 -17.06
N ILE A 285 -14.82 -29.21 -15.96
CA ILE A 285 -13.38 -28.93 -15.87
C ILE A 285 -12.58 -30.21 -16.06
N TYR A 286 -12.97 -31.29 -15.39
CA TYR A 286 -12.26 -32.57 -15.48
C TYR A 286 -12.27 -33.15 -16.91
N LYS A 287 -13.42 -33.08 -17.59
CA LYS A 287 -13.55 -33.57 -19.00
C LYS A 287 -12.71 -32.77 -19.99
N ASN A 288 -12.45 -31.50 -19.68
CA ASN A 288 -11.74 -30.57 -20.60
C ASN A 288 -10.41 -30.07 -20.01
N ILE A 289 -9.82 -30.83 -19.08
CA ILE A 289 -8.73 -30.37 -18.22
C ILE A 289 -7.53 -29.81 -18.99
N GLU A 290 -7.06 -30.52 -20.02
CA GLU A 290 -5.88 -30.12 -20.80
C GLU A 290 -6.14 -28.82 -21.60
N TRP A 291 -7.32 -28.70 -22.18
CA TRP A 291 -7.68 -27.49 -22.90
C TRP A 291 -7.85 -26.29 -21.98
N ILE A 292 -8.54 -26.45 -20.85
CA ILE A 292 -8.69 -25.38 -19.84
C ILE A 292 -7.33 -24.98 -19.28
N LYS A 293 -6.47 -25.95 -18.96
CA LYS A 293 -5.09 -25.70 -18.48
C LYS A 293 -4.29 -24.88 -19.50
N GLN A 294 -4.36 -25.22 -20.76
CA GLN A 294 -3.67 -24.48 -21.82
C GLN A 294 -4.14 -23.02 -21.89
N ARG A 295 -5.46 -22.79 -21.89
CA ARG A 295 -6.05 -21.45 -21.93
C ARG A 295 -5.71 -20.64 -20.67
N MET A 296 -5.77 -21.25 -19.50
CA MET A 296 -5.42 -20.62 -18.24
C MET A 296 -3.93 -20.25 -18.21
N ASN A 297 -3.04 -21.10 -18.68
CA ASN A 297 -1.61 -20.77 -18.79
C ASN A 297 -1.34 -19.58 -19.70
N ILE A 298 -2.04 -19.46 -20.83
CA ILE A 298 -1.93 -18.28 -21.70
C ILE A 298 -2.31 -17.02 -20.94
N PHE A 299 -3.43 -17.05 -20.21
CA PHE A 299 -3.89 -15.90 -19.41
C PHE A 299 -2.91 -15.54 -18.28
N ILE A 300 -2.44 -16.54 -17.52
CA ILE A 300 -1.45 -16.37 -16.46
C ILE A 300 -0.15 -15.77 -17.00
N ASN A 301 0.34 -16.26 -18.14
CA ASN A 301 1.55 -15.71 -18.76
C ASN A 301 1.36 -14.27 -19.23
N LYS A 302 0.19 -13.94 -19.75
CA LYS A 302 -0.14 -12.53 -20.07
C LYS A 302 -0.19 -11.64 -18.83
N ILE A 303 -0.74 -12.12 -17.72
CA ILE A 303 -0.69 -11.41 -16.44
C ILE A 303 0.76 -11.16 -16.03
N LYS A 304 1.62 -12.19 -16.06
CA LYS A 304 3.04 -12.07 -15.71
C LYS A 304 3.78 -11.07 -16.61
N GLU A 305 3.53 -11.12 -17.91
CA GLU A 305 4.08 -10.18 -18.90
C GLU A 305 3.69 -8.75 -18.58
N VAL A 306 2.39 -8.49 -18.46
CA VAL A 306 1.85 -7.17 -18.15
C VAL A 306 2.39 -6.65 -16.82
N MET A 307 2.44 -7.48 -15.78
CA MET A 307 3.00 -7.11 -14.48
C MET A 307 4.49 -6.74 -14.56
N SER A 308 5.25 -7.42 -15.42
CA SER A 308 6.68 -7.18 -15.57
C SER A 308 6.97 -5.91 -16.38
N ILE A 309 6.29 -5.74 -17.51
CA ILE A 309 6.50 -4.62 -18.44
C ILE A 309 5.97 -3.31 -17.83
N GLU A 310 4.76 -3.32 -17.31
CA GLU A 310 4.09 -2.11 -16.85
C GLU A 310 4.77 -1.52 -15.61
N LYS A 311 5.33 -2.35 -14.75
CA LYS A 311 6.13 -1.87 -13.63
C LYS A 311 7.31 -1.02 -14.09
N GLN A 312 8.06 -1.50 -15.09
CA GLN A 312 9.23 -0.80 -15.61
C GLN A 312 8.82 0.48 -16.38
N ARG A 313 7.72 0.40 -17.11
CA ARG A 313 7.26 1.45 -18.02
C ARG A 313 6.61 2.64 -17.32
N ARG A 314 6.00 2.44 -16.17
CA ARG A 314 5.12 3.44 -15.53
C ARG A 314 5.65 4.03 -14.23
N MET A 315 6.71 3.49 -13.67
CA MET A 315 7.26 4.01 -12.43
C MET A 315 8.18 5.21 -12.70
N THR A 316 7.79 6.35 -12.16
CA THR A 316 8.66 7.51 -12.04
C THR A 316 9.78 7.22 -11.05
N ASN A 317 10.99 7.67 -11.35
CA ASN A 317 12.14 7.64 -10.44
C ASN A 317 12.50 9.06 -9.97
N GLU A 318 13.44 9.14 -9.03
CA GLU A 318 13.84 10.40 -8.42
C GLU A 318 14.59 11.31 -9.41
N LEU A 319 15.38 10.74 -10.31
CA LEU A 319 16.12 11.51 -11.32
C LEU A 319 15.18 12.16 -12.33
N GLU A 320 14.13 11.46 -12.76
CA GLU A 320 13.11 12.04 -13.63
C GLU A 320 12.41 13.24 -12.97
N LEU A 321 12.16 13.17 -11.65
CA LEU A 321 11.62 14.30 -10.91
C LEU A 321 12.58 15.49 -10.86
N LEU A 322 13.85 15.25 -10.60
CA LEU A 322 14.87 16.32 -10.60
C LEU A 322 14.99 16.96 -11.97
N GLU A 323 14.97 16.18 -13.05
CA GLU A 323 15.01 16.69 -14.41
C GLU A 323 13.75 17.50 -14.75
N PHE A 324 12.59 17.02 -14.33
CA PHE A 324 11.34 17.78 -14.44
C PHE A 324 11.43 19.14 -13.74
N PHE A 325 11.97 19.20 -12.52
CA PHE A 325 12.12 20.44 -11.79
C PHE A 325 13.12 21.42 -12.41
N LYS A 326 14.10 20.98 -13.19
CA LYS A 326 14.98 21.86 -13.96
C LYS A 326 14.18 22.68 -14.97
N THR A 327 13.28 22.04 -15.68
CA THR A 327 12.53 22.62 -16.81
C THR A 327 11.19 23.24 -16.40
N HIS A 328 10.73 23.04 -15.15
CA HIS A 328 9.43 23.52 -14.67
C HIS A 328 9.56 24.41 -13.41
N PRO A 329 9.93 25.70 -13.55
CA PRO A 329 10.21 26.60 -12.41
C PRO A 329 9.04 26.72 -11.42
N ARG A 330 7.81 26.81 -11.93
CA ARG A 330 6.60 26.90 -11.10
C ARG A 330 6.46 25.69 -10.18
N HIS A 331 6.63 24.48 -10.70
CA HIS A 331 6.50 23.25 -9.90
C HIS A 331 7.67 23.08 -8.93
N ARG A 332 8.88 23.50 -9.34
CA ARG A 332 10.04 23.55 -8.46
C ARG A 332 9.79 24.45 -7.25
N GLN A 333 9.28 25.66 -7.48
CA GLN A 333 8.95 26.61 -6.42
C GLN A 333 7.84 26.10 -5.52
N LEU A 334 6.78 25.52 -6.10
CA LEU A 334 5.69 24.91 -5.33
C LEU A 334 6.21 23.78 -4.44
N PHE A 335 7.04 22.89 -4.98
CA PHE A 335 7.65 21.82 -4.20
C PHE A 335 8.51 22.35 -3.05
N LYS A 336 9.34 23.37 -3.32
CA LYS A 336 10.15 24.02 -2.28
C LYS A 336 9.29 24.55 -1.14
N ILE A 337 8.21 25.26 -1.44
CA ILE A 337 7.28 25.80 -0.44
C ILE A 337 6.64 24.68 0.38
N VAL A 338 6.15 23.64 -0.29
CA VAL A 338 5.46 22.51 0.35
C VAL A 338 6.35 21.78 1.33
N ILE A 339 7.61 21.51 0.96
CA ILE A 339 8.52 20.74 1.81
C ILE A 339 9.24 21.57 2.88
N GLN A 340 9.28 22.91 2.74
CA GLN A 340 10.08 23.77 3.64
C GLN A 340 9.76 23.53 5.11
N LYS A 341 8.49 23.49 5.48
CA LYS A 341 8.06 23.25 6.88
C LYS A 341 8.44 21.86 7.38
N GLU A 342 8.36 20.86 6.51
CA GLU A 342 8.68 19.47 6.82
C GLU A 342 10.20 19.31 7.06
N ILE A 343 10.99 19.89 6.18
CA ILE A 343 12.46 19.86 6.25
C ILE A 343 12.95 20.59 7.49
N GLU A 344 12.41 21.78 7.78
CA GLU A 344 12.80 22.58 8.96
C GLU A 344 12.64 21.78 10.25
N LEU A 345 11.52 21.08 10.39
CA LEU A 345 11.29 20.20 11.53
C LEU A 345 12.37 19.12 11.68
N VAL A 346 12.69 18.45 10.60
CA VAL A 346 13.69 17.35 10.65
C VAL A 346 15.10 17.92 10.84
N LYS A 347 15.43 19.06 10.23
CA LYS A 347 16.71 19.75 10.42
C LYS A 347 16.94 20.13 11.88
N THR A 348 15.89 20.61 12.56
CA THR A 348 15.97 21.03 13.96
C THR A 348 16.29 19.87 14.89
N HIS A 349 15.68 18.70 14.66
CA HIS A 349 15.80 17.56 15.56
C HIS A 349 16.86 16.54 15.13
N ARG A 350 17.04 16.36 13.82
CA ARG A 350 17.92 15.35 13.25
C ARG A 350 18.57 15.84 11.96
N PRO A 351 19.46 16.85 12.05
CA PRO A 351 20.22 17.36 10.90
C PRO A 351 21.06 16.27 10.22
N ASP A 352 21.51 15.28 11.00
CA ASP A 352 22.24 14.12 10.52
C ASP A 352 21.46 13.28 9.49
N ILE A 353 20.14 13.17 9.69
CA ILE A 353 19.25 12.47 8.73
C ILE A 353 19.17 13.27 7.43
N VAL A 354 18.93 14.58 7.49
CA VAL A 354 18.77 15.42 6.31
C VAL A 354 20.04 15.44 5.46
N GLN A 355 21.21 15.41 6.07
CA GLN A 355 22.51 15.33 5.38
C GLN A 355 22.68 14.03 4.57
N THR A 356 21.94 12.99 4.86
CA THR A 356 21.97 11.73 4.10
C THR A 356 20.97 11.68 2.94
N TRP A 357 20.10 12.67 2.79
CA TRP A 357 19.06 12.72 1.76
C TRP A 357 19.60 13.22 0.43
N HIS A 358 20.15 12.31 -0.34
CA HIS A 358 20.85 12.61 -1.59
C HIS A 358 20.01 13.44 -2.58
N TYR A 359 18.80 13.01 -2.88
CA TYR A 359 17.95 13.67 -3.87
C TYR A 359 17.42 15.03 -3.39
N TYR A 360 17.18 15.17 -2.09
CA TYR A 360 16.84 16.45 -1.51
C TYR A 360 18.01 17.45 -1.63
N LEU A 361 19.23 17.03 -1.36
CA LEU A 361 20.42 17.88 -1.49
C LEU A 361 20.66 18.29 -2.95
N GLU A 362 20.44 17.39 -3.90
CA GLU A 362 20.47 17.73 -5.34
C GLU A 362 19.38 18.72 -5.73
N PHE A 363 18.16 18.58 -5.19
CA PHE A 363 17.07 19.52 -5.38
C PHE A 363 17.40 20.91 -4.81
N GLU A 364 18.03 21.00 -3.64
CA GLU A 364 18.46 22.26 -3.03
C GLU A 364 19.53 22.97 -3.91
N LYS A 365 20.52 22.23 -4.40
CA LYS A 365 21.52 22.77 -5.35
C LYS A 365 20.84 23.31 -6.61
N LEU A 366 19.88 22.57 -7.16
CA LEU A 366 19.07 22.99 -8.29
C LEU A 366 18.34 24.32 -8.01
N CYS A 367 17.72 24.46 -6.84
CA CYS A 367 17.06 25.69 -6.44
C CYS A 367 18.01 26.88 -6.31
N GLN A 368 19.24 26.67 -5.83
CA GLN A 368 20.27 27.71 -5.71
C GLN A 368 20.72 28.18 -7.08
N GLN A 369 21.03 27.26 -8.00
CA GLN A 369 21.49 27.56 -9.36
C GLN A 369 20.49 28.44 -10.14
N PHE A 370 19.20 28.21 -9.97
CA PHE A 370 18.18 28.99 -10.69
C PHE A 370 17.74 30.28 -9.98
N ASN A 371 18.05 30.43 -8.70
CA ASN A 371 17.80 31.71 -7.99
C ASN A 371 18.94 32.72 -8.20
N SER A 372 20.16 32.26 -8.54
CA SER A 372 21.32 33.13 -8.86
C SER A 372 21.28 33.72 -10.28
N ASN A 373 20.37 33.22 -11.11
CA ASN A 373 20.21 33.67 -12.51
C ASN A 373 18.96 34.56 -12.72
N THR A 374 18.27 34.93 -11.64
CA THR A 374 17.16 35.91 -11.61
C THR A 374 17.57 37.12 -10.79
#